data_5cbd8938cf1447a66937ce9dbb4ca7df
#
_entry.id   5cbd8938cf1447a66937ce9dbb4ca7df
#
_cell.length_a   1.000
_cell.length_b   1.000
_cell.length_c   1.000
_cell.angle_alpha   90.00
_cell.angle_beta   90.00
_cell.angle_gamma   90.00
#
_symmetry.space_group_name_H-M   'P 1'
#
loop_
_entity.id
_entity.type
_entity.pdbx_description
1 polymer ?
#
loop_
_entity_poly.entity_id
_entity_poly.type
_entity_poly.pdbx_seq_one_letter_code
_entity_poly.pdbx_strand_id
1 'polypeptide(L)'
;MYADGSYDENVLGLTARIDHGELCGRPYINMDGRQVFKLAVDGLTSSAQEVAVLAGVDPQDVDVYIPHQANLRIMTMVAKKLGIPDERMIKTVSEQGNTSAASVPLALDEAVRSGKISDGSLVLLQAVGAGMAWGSAIVRWRSE
;
A
#
# COMPACT_ATOMS: atom_id res chain seq x y z
N MET A 1 9.69 4.60 5.76
CA MET A 1 9.58 4.39 4.30
C MET A 1 10.74 3.52 3.87
N TYR A 2 10.45 2.39 3.24
CA TYR A 2 11.47 1.49 2.69
C TYR A 2 11.36 1.53 1.17
N ALA A 3 12.48 1.66 0.49
CA ALA A 3 12.58 1.54 -0.96
C ALA A 3 13.77 0.64 -1.28
N ASP A 4 13.52 -0.46 -1.99
CA ASP A 4 14.54 -1.37 -2.48
C ASP A 4 14.63 -1.24 -3.99
N GLY A 5 15.66 -0.56 -4.48
CA GLY A 5 15.95 -0.39 -5.91
C GLY A 5 16.67 -1.57 -6.55
N SER A 6 16.86 -2.68 -5.82
CA SER A 6 17.54 -3.87 -6.34
C SER A 6 16.65 -4.71 -7.28
N TYR A 7 15.34 -4.45 -7.29
CA TYR A 7 14.42 -5.14 -8.17
C TYR A 7 14.39 -4.51 -9.56
N ASP A 8 14.62 -5.35 -10.55
CA ASP A 8 14.64 -4.99 -11.96
C ASP A 8 13.34 -4.27 -12.38
N GLU A 9 13.46 -3.22 -13.19
CA GLU A 9 12.35 -2.54 -13.88
C GLU A 9 11.43 -3.50 -14.64
N ASN A 10 11.86 -4.73 -14.92
CA ASN A 10 11.03 -5.80 -15.47
C ASN A 10 9.98 -6.35 -14.50
N VAL A 11 10.11 -6.12 -13.20
CA VAL A 11 9.11 -6.58 -12.20
C VAL A 11 7.91 -5.63 -12.20
N LEU A 12 8.15 -4.34 -12.09
CA LEU A 12 7.14 -3.28 -12.22
C LEU A 12 7.83 -1.97 -12.57
N GLY A 13 7.63 -1.47 -13.77
CA GLY A 13 8.22 -0.20 -14.19
C GLY A 13 8.02 0.13 -15.65
N LEU A 14 8.62 1.22 -16.06
CA LEU A 14 8.76 1.63 -17.45
C LEU A 14 10.18 1.31 -17.91
N THR A 15 10.28 0.56 -19.01
CA THR A 15 11.58 0.25 -19.62
C THR A 15 12.00 1.30 -20.65
N ALA A 16 11.15 2.28 -20.95
CA ALA A 16 11.44 3.36 -21.86
C ALA A 16 12.41 4.40 -21.23
N ARG A 17 13.44 4.76 -21.97
CA ARG A 17 14.36 5.86 -21.64
C ARG A 17 14.66 6.69 -22.88
N ILE A 18 15.07 7.92 -22.71
CA ILE A 18 15.62 8.73 -23.78
C ILE A 18 17.14 8.60 -23.72
N ASP A 19 17.73 8.13 -24.80
CA ASP A 19 19.17 7.99 -24.98
C ASP A 19 19.59 8.78 -26.23
N HIS A 20 20.51 9.74 -26.07
CA HIS A 20 20.93 10.66 -27.14
C HIS A 20 19.78 11.31 -27.93
N GLY A 21 18.63 11.60 -27.29
CA GLY A 21 17.47 12.22 -27.92
C GLY A 21 16.51 11.22 -28.61
N GLU A 22 16.80 9.94 -28.61
CA GLU A 22 15.96 8.89 -29.15
C GLU A 22 15.25 8.10 -28.04
N LEU A 23 14.00 7.71 -28.28
CA LEU A 23 13.24 6.88 -27.36
C LEU A 23 13.70 5.41 -27.49
N CYS A 24 14.37 4.91 -26.46
CA CYS A 24 14.82 3.52 -26.36
C CYS A 24 13.93 2.74 -25.40
N GLY A 25 13.76 1.43 -25.67
CA GLY A 25 12.92 0.56 -24.86
C GLY A 25 11.44 0.59 -25.25
N ARG A 26 10.57 0.15 -24.35
CA ARG A 26 9.12 0.07 -24.58
C ARG A 26 8.39 1.11 -23.73
N PRO A 27 7.55 1.99 -24.32
CA PRO A 27 6.81 3.01 -23.60
C PRO A 27 5.56 2.45 -22.89
N TYR A 28 5.63 1.24 -22.36
CA TYR A 28 4.54 0.56 -21.67
C TYR A 28 4.98 0.20 -20.25
N ILE A 29 4.02 0.21 -19.33
CA ILE A 29 4.23 -0.37 -18.01
C ILE A 29 4.44 -1.88 -18.19
N ASN A 30 5.58 -2.38 -17.72
CA ASN A 30 5.88 -3.78 -17.65
C ASN A 30 5.60 -4.27 -16.22
N MET A 31 4.97 -5.43 -16.08
CA MET A 31 4.62 -5.97 -14.78
C MET A 31 4.65 -7.51 -14.79
N ASP A 32 5.51 -8.11 -13.98
CA ASP A 32 5.37 -9.51 -13.60
C ASP A 32 4.42 -9.60 -12.40
N GLY A 33 3.14 -9.85 -12.69
CA GLY A 33 2.09 -9.87 -11.67
C GLY A 33 2.31 -10.89 -10.55
N ARG A 34 3.01 -12.01 -10.80
CA ARG A 34 3.32 -13.03 -9.78
C ARG A 34 4.40 -12.53 -8.84
N GLN A 35 5.47 -11.95 -9.37
CA GLN A 35 6.55 -11.39 -8.56
C GLN A 35 6.06 -10.17 -7.79
N VAL A 36 5.33 -9.24 -8.43
CA VAL A 36 4.72 -8.08 -7.77
C VAL A 36 3.83 -8.52 -6.61
N PHE A 37 2.97 -9.52 -6.80
CA PHE A 37 2.12 -10.03 -5.72
C PHE A 37 2.94 -10.50 -4.52
N LYS A 38 3.95 -11.34 -4.75
CA LYS A 38 4.80 -11.88 -3.68
C LYS A 38 5.54 -10.78 -2.94
N LEU A 39 6.25 -9.92 -3.67
CA LEU A 39 7.05 -8.83 -3.10
C LEU A 39 6.18 -7.82 -2.34
N ALA A 40 5.02 -7.45 -2.89
CA ALA A 40 4.09 -6.55 -2.23
C ALA A 40 3.56 -7.14 -0.92
N VAL A 41 3.12 -8.41 -0.93
CA VAL A 41 2.62 -9.05 0.29
C VAL A 41 3.71 -9.15 1.36
N ASP A 42 4.93 -9.57 0.99
CA ASP A 42 6.01 -9.73 1.96
C ASP A 42 6.51 -8.37 2.47
N GLY A 43 6.74 -7.40 1.58
CA GLY A 43 7.22 -6.06 1.94
C GLY A 43 6.21 -5.27 2.78
N LEU A 44 4.92 -5.28 2.41
CA LEU A 44 3.88 -4.62 3.20
C LEU A 44 3.71 -5.27 4.57
N THR A 45 3.75 -6.60 4.66
CA THR A 45 3.67 -7.30 5.96
C THR A 45 4.84 -6.92 6.85
N SER A 46 6.08 -6.99 6.35
CA SER A 46 7.29 -6.63 7.10
C SER A 46 7.24 -5.18 7.56
N SER A 47 6.96 -4.23 6.65
CA SER A 47 6.93 -2.80 7.01
C SER A 47 5.83 -2.44 8.01
N ALA A 48 4.68 -3.16 7.99
CA ALA A 48 3.65 -2.98 9.02
C ALA A 48 4.11 -3.46 10.39
N GLN A 49 4.77 -4.61 10.44
CA GLN A 49 5.34 -5.14 11.69
C GLN A 49 6.42 -4.21 12.25
N GLU A 50 7.30 -3.70 11.40
CA GLU A 50 8.35 -2.75 11.80
C GLU A 50 7.76 -1.45 12.38
N VAL A 51 6.79 -0.84 11.70
CA VAL A 51 6.17 0.40 12.19
C VAL A 51 5.35 0.15 13.46
N ALA A 52 4.74 -1.02 13.62
CA ALA A 52 4.02 -1.40 14.84
C ALA A 52 4.97 -1.50 16.04
N VAL A 53 6.14 -2.12 15.86
CA VAL A 53 7.21 -2.17 16.89
C VAL A 53 7.65 -0.75 17.27
N LEU A 54 7.89 0.12 16.29
CA LEU A 54 8.28 1.51 16.51
C LEU A 54 7.19 2.31 17.25
N ALA A 55 5.93 2.02 16.98
CA ALA A 55 4.78 2.66 17.62
C ALA A 55 4.44 2.05 19.00
N GLY A 56 5.03 0.92 19.37
CA GLY A 56 4.74 0.20 20.62
C GLY A 56 3.32 -0.41 20.64
N VAL A 57 2.81 -0.87 19.49
CA VAL A 57 1.48 -1.46 19.36
C VAL A 57 1.54 -2.81 18.65
N ASP A 58 0.52 -3.66 18.82
CA ASP A 58 0.34 -4.85 17.99
C ASP A 58 -0.42 -4.49 16.70
N PRO A 59 -0.04 -5.00 15.52
CA PRO A 59 -0.82 -4.82 14.31
C PRO A 59 -2.31 -5.22 14.45
N GLN A 60 -2.64 -6.16 15.31
CA GLN A 60 -4.02 -6.58 15.60
C GLN A 60 -4.83 -5.51 16.34
N ASP A 61 -4.18 -4.55 17.02
CA ASP A 61 -4.83 -3.45 17.73
C ASP A 61 -5.21 -2.29 16.80
N VAL A 62 -4.83 -2.35 15.51
CA VAL A 62 -5.22 -1.36 14.50
C VAL A 62 -6.74 -1.35 14.33
N ASP A 63 -7.35 -0.19 14.55
CA ASP A 63 -8.80 0.00 14.39
C ASP A 63 -9.21 0.07 12.93
N VAL A 64 -8.39 0.74 12.10
CA VAL A 64 -8.66 0.94 10.68
C VAL A 64 -7.40 0.72 9.85
N TYR A 65 -7.50 -0.16 8.85
CA TYR A 65 -6.44 -0.46 7.90
C TYR A 65 -6.75 0.13 6.52
N ILE A 66 -5.88 1.00 6.03
CA ILE A 66 -6.00 1.70 4.75
C ILE A 66 -4.81 1.33 3.85
N PRO A 67 -4.89 0.22 3.10
CA PRO A 67 -3.88 -0.15 2.13
C PRO A 67 -4.03 0.63 0.82
N HIS A 68 -2.94 0.68 0.05
CA HIS A 68 -2.99 1.05 -1.36
C HIS A 68 -3.98 0.16 -2.13
N GLN A 69 -4.90 0.77 -2.85
CA GLN A 69 -6.04 0.13 -3.51
C GLN A 69 -5.67 -0.47 -4.88
N ALA A 70 -4.56 -1.20 -4.97
CA ALA A 70 -4.08 -1.76 -6.24
C ALA A 70 -4.74 -3.09 -6.60
N ASN A 71 -4.96 -3.95 -5.62
CA ASN A 71 -5.41 -5.32 -5.83
C ASN A 71 -5.99 -5.90 -4.54
N LEU A 72 -7.28 -6.24 -4.54
CA LEU A 72 -7.97 -6.77 -3.37
C LEU A 72 -7.30 -8.04 -2.80
N ARG A 73 -6.72 -8.90 -3.66
CA ARG A 73 -6.03 -10.12 -3.20
C ARG A 73 -4.78 -9.81 -2.39
N ILE A 74 -4.00 -8.79 -2.79
CA ILE A 74 -2.84 -8.32 -2.02
C ILE A 74 -3.31 -7.79 -0.67
N MET A 75 -4.29 -6.88 -0.68
CA MET A 75 -4.85 -6.24 0.50
C MET A 75 -5.33 -7.28 1.54
N THR A 76 -6.16 -8.23 1.09
CA THR A 76 -6.69 -9.32 1.94
C THR A 76 -5.58 -10.22 2.48
N MET A 77 -4.57 -10.53 1.68
CA MET A 77 -3.47 -11.40 2.12
C MET A 77 -2.61 -10.71 3.18
N VAL A 78 -2.33 -9.42 3.03
CA VAL A 78 -1.59 -8.63 4.03
C VAL A 78 -2.40 -8.51 5.33
N ALA A 79 -3.68 -8.13 5.25
CA ALA A 79 -4.56 -8.06 6.42
C ALA A 79 -4.58 -9.39 7.20
N LYS A 80 -4.72 -10.53 6.49
CA LYS A 80 -4.68 -11.87 7.08
C LYS A 80 -3.36 -12.17 7.78
N LYS A 81 -2.22 -11.82 7.16
CA LYS A 81 -0.89 -12.05 7.76
C LYS A 81 -0.66 -11.19 9.01
N LEU A 82 -1.27 -9.99 9.07
CA LEU A 82 -1.20 -9.08 10.20
C LEU A 82 -2.25 -9.38 11.29
N GLY A 83 -3.16 -10.32 11.06
CA GLY A 83 -4.26 -10.60 11.98
C GLY A 83 -5.32 -9.51 12.04
N ILE A 84 -5.37 -8.62 11.04
CA ILE A 84 -6.35 -7.53 10.96
C ILE A 84 -7.65 -8.08 10.36
N PRO A 85 -8.80 -7.97 11.05
CA PRO A 85 -10.09 -8.39 10.54
C PRO A 85 -10.49 -7.66 9.26
N ASP A 86 -11.20 -8.36 8.36
CA ASP A 86 -11.57 -7.83 7.05
C ASP A 86 -12.48 -6.59 7.12
N GLU A 87 -13.31 -6.50 8.16
CA GLU A 87 -14.19 -5.36 8.45
C GLU A 87 -13.44 -4.07 8.84
N ARG A 88 -12.21 -4.18 9.32
CA ARG A 88 -11.35 -3.04 9.62
C ARG A 88 -10.58 -2.51 8.40
N MET A 89 -10.58 -3.26 7.30
CA MET A 89 -9.91 -2.86 6.06
C MET A 89 -10.83 -2.00 5.20
N ILE A 90 -10.35 -0.83 4.80
CA ILE A 90 -11.04 0.04 3.85
C ILE A 90 -10.81 -0.49 2.42
N LYS A 91 -11.90 -0.60 1.67
CA LYS A 91 -11.93 -1.15 0.31
C LYS A 91 -12.67 -0.20 -0.60
N THR A 92 -11.94 0.57 -1.40
CA THR A 92 -12.49 1.46 -2.43
C THR A 92 -12.14 1.00 -3.84
N VAL A 93 -11.32 -0.05 -3.94
CA VAL A 93 -10.81 -0.57 -5.22
C VAL A 93 -11.91 -1.05 -6.16
N SER A 94 -13.05 -1.52 -5.63
CA SER A 94 -14.20 -1.97 -6.43
C SER A 94 -14.93 -0.83 -7.14
N GLU A 95 -14.95 0.36 -6.52
CA GLU A 95 -15.64 1.54 -7.05
C GLU A 95 -14.68 2.49 -7.80
N GLN A 96 -13.46 2.64 -7.29
CA GLN A 96 -12.52 3.66 -7.76
C GLN A 96 -11.38 3.09 -8.60
N GLY A 97 -11.17 1.75 -8.55
CA GLY A 97 -10.02 1.11 -9.16
C GLY A 97 -8.70 1.49 -8.48
N ASN A 98 -7.59 1.26 -9.19
CA ASN A 98 -6.27 1.68 -8.76
C ASN A 98 -6.01 3.13 -9.19
N THR A 99 -6.18 4.07 -8.29
CA THR A 99 -5.93 5.51 -8.51
C THR A 99 -4.48 5.91 -8.19
N SER A 100 -3.54 4.95 -8.24
CA SER A 100 -2.10 5.19 -7.98
C SER A 100 -1.86 5.86 -6.61
N ALA A 101 -1.08 6.95 -6.55
CA ALA A 101 -0.77 7.66 -5.31
C ALA A 101 -2.00 8.23 -4.59
N ALA A 102 -3.10 8.49 -5.30
CA ALA A 102 -4.33 9.00 -4.72
C ALA A 102 -5.13 7.92 -3.96
N SER A 103 -4.82 6.63 -4.12
CA SER A 103 -5.65 5.55 -3.57
C SER A 103 -5.71 5.54 -2.03
N VAL A 104 -4.61 5.80 -1.36
CA VAL A 104 -4.57 5.86 0.11
C VAL A 104 -5.30 7.09 0.64
N PRO A 105 -5.04 8.33 0.15
CA PRO A 105 -5.78 9.50 0.63
C PRO A 105 -7.28 9.45 0.29
N LEU A 106 -7.69 8.91 -0.85
CA LEU A 106 -9.11 8.72 -1.17
C LEU A 106 -9.79 7.73 -0.23
N ALA A 107 -9.13 6.60 0.07
CA ALA A 107 -9.64 5.62 1.02
C ALA A 107 -9.67 6.18 2.46
N LEU A 108 -8.73 7.06 2.82
CA LEU A 108 -8.74 7.77 4.10
C LEU A 108 -9.93 8.74 4.20
N ASP A 109 -10.17 9.55 3.16
CA ASP A 109 -11.32 10.48 3.09
C ASP A 109 -12.64 9.71 3.23
N GLU A 110 -12.79 8.59 2.50
CA GLU A 110 -13.96 7.72 2.60
C GLU A 110 -14.15 7.16 4.03
N ALA A 111 -13.07 6.72 4.67
CA ALA A 111 -13.13 6.17 6.03
C ALA A 111 -13.54 7.24 7.06
N VAL A 112 -13.08 8.47 6.89
CA VAL A 112 -13.48 9.62 7.75
C VAL A 112 -14.94 9.96 7.51
N ARG A 113 -15.37 10.15 6.26
CA ARG A 113 -16.74 10.53 5.91
C ARG A 113 -17.77 9.49 6.29
N SER A 114 -17.42 8.20 6.17
CA SER A 114 -18.32 7.09 6.57
C SER A 114 -18.35 6.84 8.08
N GLY A 115 -17.57 7.59 8.87
CA GLY A 115 -17.52 7.45 10.33
C GLY A 115 -16.77 6.19 10.81
N LYS A 116 -16.02 5.54 9.93
CA LYS A 116 -15.16 4.39 10.31
C LYS A 116 -13.93 4.80 11.11
N ILE A 117 -13.50 6.04 10.97
CA ILE A 117 -12.45 6.65 11.78
C ILE A 117 -13.07 7.64 12.75
N SER A 118 -12.77 7.49 14.02
CA SER A 118 -13.18 8.39 15.10
C SER A 118 -11.96 8.89 15.88
N ASP A 119 -12.18 9.86 16.75
CA ASP A 119 -11.11 10.38 17.60
C ASP A 119 -10.49 9.26 18.45
N GLY A 120 -9.15 9.21 18.46
CA GLY A 120 -8.39 8.17 19.11
C GLY A 120 -8.13 6.90 18.29
N SER A 121 -8.80 6.70 17.14
CA SER A 121 -8.59 5.52 16.29
C SER A 121 -7.14 5.35 15.88
N LEU A 122 -6.65 4.11 15.95
CA LEU A 122 -5.33 3.70 15.47
C LEU A 122 -5.44 3.29 14.02
N VAL A 123 -4.85 4.06 13.12
CA VAL A 123 -4.97 3.90 11.67
C VAL A 123 -3.64 3.44 11.09
N LEU A 124 -3.62 2.29 10.40
CA LEU A 124 -2.48 1.83 9.60
C LEU A 124 -2.67 2.26 8.15
N LEU A 125 -1.77 3.06 7.64
CA LEU A 125 -1.67 3.47 6.24
C LEU A 125 -0.56 2.68 5.57
N GLN A 126 -0.80 2.13 4.37
CA GLN A 126 0.21 1.40 3.61
C GLN A 126 0.18 1.74 2.12
N ALA A 127 1.36 1.86 1.53
CA ALA A 127 1.52 2.06 0.10
C ALA A 127 2.60 1.15 -0.48
N VAL A 128 2.43 0.80 -1.75
CA VAL A 128 3.41 0.06 -2.56
C VAL A 128 3.39 0.61 -3.98
N GLY A 129 4.54 0.66 -4.62
CA GLY A 129 4.68 1.15 -5.97
C GLY A 129 5.88 0.55 -6.71
N ALA A 130 6.10 1.06 -7.92
CA ALA A 130 7.24 0.67 -8.74
C ALA A 130 8.57 0.91 -8.01
N GLY A 131 9.56 0.11 -8.35
CA GLY A 131 10.88 0.26 -7.74
C GLY A 131 11.51 -1.02 -7.19
N MET A 132 10.93 -2.01 -6.55
CA MET A 132 9.70 -1.90 -5.74
C MET A 132 9.93 -1.00 -4.52
N ALA A 133 8.99 -0.12 -4.26
CA ALA A 133 9.00 0.71 -3.06
C ALA A 133 7.75 0.46 -2.23
N TRP A 134 7.86 0.40 -0.92
CA TRP A 134 6.74 0.27 0.00
C TRP A 134 6.97 1.06 1.29
N GLY A 135 5.89 1.37 1.96
CA GLY A 135 5.95 2.06 3.24
C GLY A 135 4.68 1.87 4.04
N SER A 136 4.84 1.96 5.35
CA SER A 136 3.75 1.91 6.32
C SER A 136 3.86 3.06 7.31
N ALA A 137 2.71 3.54 7.79
CA ALA A 137 2.63 4.50 8.86
C ALA A 137 1.48 4.15 9.80
N ILE A 138 1.69 4.26 11.10
CA ILE A 138 0.64 4.17 12.11
C ILE A 138 0.38 5.57 12.65
N VAL A 139 -0.88 5.96 12.62
CA VAL A 139 -1.33 7.28 13.05
C VAL A 139 -2.42 7.11 14.10
N ARG A 140 -2.34 7.84 15.21
CA ARG A 140 -3.47 8.01 16.10
C ARG A 140 -4.28 9.21 15.64
N TRP A 141 -5.50 8.93 15.18
CA TRP A 141 -6.37 9.96 14.63
C TRP A 141 -6.84 10.92 15.71
N ARG A 142 -6.87 12.20 15.37
CA ARG A 142 -7.51 13.24 16.18
C ARG A 142 -8.36 14.08 15.27
N SER A 143 -9.63 14.18 15.59
CA SER A 143 -10.53 15.18 14.99
C SER A 143 -10.28 16.53 15.67
N GLU A 144 -10.21 17.60 14.87
CA GLU A 144 -10.18 18.98 15.39
C GLU A 144 -11.53 19.36 15.99
#